data_037a59f2d9b3a7e90ff120c28b8eb54e
#
_entry.id   037a59f2d9b3a7e90ff120c28b8eb54e
#
_cell.length_a   1.000
_cell.length_b   1.000
_cell.length_c   1.000
_cell.angle_alpha   90.00
_cell.angle_beta   90.00
_cell.angle_gamma   90.00
#
_symmetry.space_group_name_H-M   'P 1'
#
loop_
_entity.id
_entity.type
_entity.pdbx_description
1 polymer ?
#
loop_
_entity_poly.entity_id
_entity_poly.type
_entity_poly.pdbx_seq_one_letter_code
_entity_poly.pdbx_strand_id
1 'polypeptide(L)'
;VGSEMCIRDRCYPQGNKQLKQQATMLANYIKQATGLQLSTTTLAAQRNCIKLSSVLRHTNPEAYTIRVNSDMVFVDGASAAGCFYGVQTLRKALPTGVAQQVLIPATEVNDWPRFSYRGAHLDVARHFVTADSVRRFIDILALHNINRFHWHLTDDQGWRIEIKKYPLLTKIGARRAQTVIGHNSGQYDGTPYGGYYTQKDIKDIVRYAAERHITIIPEIDMPGHMQAALAAYPELGCTGGPYQVWQQWGVTDSVLCVGNDKTLHFIDDVLDEVVALFPSEYIHIGGDECPKTMWKRCPKCQARIAAEHLQADGRHTAEERLQSFLIRHAEQHLNQLGRQMIG
;
A
#
# COMPACT_ATOMS: atom_id res chain seq x y z
N VAL A 1 20.46 -18.47 37.37
CA VAL A 1 19.58 -17.91 38.40
C VAL A 1 18.74 -16.87 37.66
N GLY A 2 17.54 -17.28 37.19
CA GLY A 2 16.61 -16.38 36.56
C GLY A 2 15.99 -15.50 37.63
N SER A 3 16.27 -14.21 37.61
CA SER A 3 15.49 -13.25 38.42
C SER A 3 14.12 -13.08 37.75
N GLU A 4 13.08 -13.45 38.48
CA GLU A 4 11.69 -13.19 38.05
C GLU A 4 11.45 -11.67 38.05
N MET A 5 11.33 -11.11 36.84
CA MET A 5 11.02 -9.69 36.67
C MET A 5 9.52 -9.52 36.45
N CYS A 6 8.82 -8.93 37.41
CA CYS A 6 7.42 -8.55 37.24
C CYS A 6 7.35 -7.19 36.54
N ILE A 7 7.31 -7.17 35.20
CA ILE A 7 7.11 -5.93 34.46
C ILE A 7 5.70 -5.41 34.71
N ARG A 8 5.59 -4.19 35.25
CA ARG A 8 4.32 -3.53 35.55
C ARG A 8 3.98 -2.40 34.58
N ASP A 9 5.02 -1.74 34.05
CA ASP A 9 4.86 -0.50 33.31
C ASP A 9 5.68 -0.47 32.01
N ARG A 10 5.28 0.41 31.11
CA ARG A 10 6.07 0.82 29.96
C ARG A 10 6.33 2.31 30.04
N CYS A 11 7.61 2.68 29.89
CA CYS A 11 8.06 4.06 30.01
C CYS A 11 8.46 4.61 28.63
N TYR A 12 8.12 5.84 28.37
CA TYR A 12 8.56 6.58 27.19
C TYR A 12 8.85 8.05 27.58
N PRO A 13 9.72 8.77 26.83
CA PRO A 13 10.04 10.17 27.12
C PRO A 13 8.79 11.06 27.02
N GLN A 14 8.61 11.94 28.02
CA GLN A 14 7.51 12.92 28.04
C GLN A 14 7.55 13.79 26.77
N GLY A 15 6.38 14.04 26.18
CA GLY A 15 6.24 14.84 24.95
C GLY A 15 6.47 14.09 23.64
N ASN A 16 7.05 12.88 23.67
CA ASN A 16 7.25 12.08 22.46
C ASN A 16 5.98 11.30 22.06
N LYS A 17 5.20 11.86 21.12
CA LYS A 17 3.93 11.27 20.66
C LYS A 17 4.13 9.91 19.96
N GLN A 18 5.19 9.74 19.17
CA GLN A 18 5.45 8.50 18.44
C GLN A 18 5.79 7.36 19.42
N LEU A 19 6.69 7.58 20.37
CA LEU A 19 7.03 6.58 21.38
C LEU A 19 5.86 6.28 22.33
N LYS A 20 5.01 7.26 22.64
CA LYS A 20 3.74 7.03 23.36
C LYS A 20 2.87 6.03 22.63
N GLN A 21 2.70 6.22 21.33
CA GLN A 21 1.89 5.34 20.49
C GLN A 21 2.47 3.93 20.44
N GLN A 22 3.79 3.80 20.27
CA GLN A 22 4.48 2.50 20.28
C GLN A 22 4.38 1.80 21.63
N ALA A 23 4.46 2.53 22.75
CA ALA A 23 4.22 1.99 24.09
C ALA A 23 2.78 1.46 24.22
N THR A 24 1.80 2.16 23.65
CA THR A 24 0.41 1.71 23.62
C THR A 24 0.23 0.47 22.74
N MET A 25 0.87 0.43 21.58
CA MET A 25 0.86 -0.76 20.69
C MET A 25 1.47 -1.97 21.38
N LEU A 26 2.62 -1.81 22.02
CA LEU A 26 3.26 -2.89 22.78
C LEU A 26 2.37 -3.43 23.90
N ALA A 27 1.64 -2.53 24.58
CA ALA A 27 0.64 -2.92 25.56
C ALA A 27 -0.40 -3.87 24.99
N ASN A 28 -0.95 -3.46 23.85
CA ASN A 28 -1.98 -4.23 23.18
C ASN A 28 -1.44 -5.58 22.68
N TYR A 29 -0.23 -5.63 22.16
CA TYR A 29 0.42 -6.88 21.74
C TYR A 29 0.61 -7.84 22.93
N ILE A 30 1.11 -7.34 24.06
CA ILE A 30 1.27 -8.14 25.27
C ILE A 30 -0.10 -8.64 25.76
N LYS A 31 -1.09 -7.76 25.85
CA LYS A 31 -2.44 -8.15 26.26
C LYS A 31 -3.05 -9.21 25.35
N GLN A 32 -2.92 -9.04 24.02
CA GLN A 32 -3.44 -10.01 23.03
C GLN A 32 -2.73 -11.36 23.10
N ALA A 33 -1.41 -11.36 23.28
CA ALA A 33 -0.62 -12.58 23.30
C ALA A 33 -0.74 -13.34 24.64
N THR A 34 -0.85 -12.64 25.78
CA THR A 34 -0.69 -13.21 27.11
C THR A 34 -1.88 -13.00 28.06
N GLY A 35 -2.78 -12.07 27.74
CA GLY A 35 -3.82 -11.61 28.67
C GLY A 35 -3.35 -10.58 29.71
N LEU A 36 -2.05 -10.36 29.86
CA LEU A 36 -1.48 -9.43 30.86
C LEU A 36 -1.73 -7.97 30.47
N GLN A 37 -2.15 -7.18 31.44
CA GLN A 37 -2.36 -5.74 31.25
C GLN A 37 -1.21 -4.96 31.90
N LEU A 38 -0.56 -4.12 31.10
CA LEU A 38 0.50 -3.24 31.60
C LEU A 38 0.05 -1.78 31.47
N SER A 39 0.39 -0.92 32.41
CA SER A 39 0.14 0.52 32.34
C SER A 39 1.21 1.23 31.51
N THR A 40 0.86 2.40 30.96
CA THR A 40 1.77 3.23 30.18
C THR A 40 2.05 4.52 30.96
N THR A 41 3.31 4.85 31.18
CA THR A 41 3.73 6.01 31.98
C THR A 41 4.86 6.79 31.34
N THR A 42 4.96 8.07 31.68
CA THR A 42 6.11 8.93 31.37
C THR A 42 7.11 9.01 32.53
N LEU A 43 6.77 8.44 33.70
CA LEU A 43 7.64 8.43 34.84
C LEU A 43 8.83 7.52 34.56
N ALA A 44 10.03 8.00 34.89
CA ALA A 44 11.26 7.21 34.78
C ALA A 44 11.26 6.15 35.89
N ALA A 45 10.60 5.01 35.63
CA ALA A 45 10.74 3.86 36.53
C ALA A 45 12.17 3.34 36.46
N GLN A 46 12.72 3.01 37.64
CA GLN A 46 14.08 2.47 37.75
C GLN A 46 14.11 0.95 37.69
N ARG A 47 12.97 0.29 37.86
CA ARG A 47 12.83 -1.18 37.87
C ARG A 47 11.45 -1.59 37.32
N ASN A 48 11.37 -2.84 36.87
CA ASN A 48 10.14 -3.52 36.46
C ASN A 48 9.38 -2.81 35.31
N CYS A 49 10.13 -2.29 34.34
CA CYS A 49 9.58 -1.48 33.25
C CYS A 49 10.21 -1.87 31.90
N ILE A 50 9.41 -1.79 30.85
CA ILE A 50 9.91 -1.76 29.47
C ILE A 50 10.11 -0.30 29.08
N LYS A 51 11.33 0.13 28.87
CA LYS A 51 11.68 1.50 28.51
C LYS A 51 11.90 1.61 27.02
N LEU A 52 11.12 2.50 26.38
CA LEU A 52 11.27 2.85 24.97
C LEU A 52 12.03 4.16 24.84
N SER A 53 12.99 4.22 23.93
CA SER A 53 13.75 5.43 23.59
C SER A 53 14.13 5.44 22.11
N SER A 54 14.56 6.62 21.62
CA SER A 54 15.01 6.81 20.23
C SER A 54 16.30 7.67 20.22
N VAL A 55 17.28 7.26 20.99
CA VAL A 55 18.55 8.00 21.19
C VAL A 55 19.77 7.20 20.76
N LEU A 56 19.57 5.98 20.23
CA LEU A 56 20.64 5.14 19.71
C LEU A 56 21.42 5.88 18.61
N ARG A 57 22.74 5.95 18.75
CA ARG A 57 23.60 6.52 17.71
C ARG A 57 23.97 5.43 16.71
N HIS A 58 23.37 5.47 15.53
CA HIS A 58 23.62 4.53 14.43
C HIS A 58 23.40 5.23 13.08
N THR A 59 24.15 4.83 12.04
CA THR A 59 24.02 5.39 10.70
C THR A 59 22.74 4.98 10.00
N ASN A 60 22.21 3.79 10.29
CA ASN A 60 20.92 3.34 9.79
C ASN A 60 19.80 3.84 10.73
N PRO A 61 18.85 4.68 10.28
CA PRO A 61 17.78 5.21 11.12
C PRO A 61 16.79 4.16 11.62
N GLU A 62 16.76 2.98 11.00
CA GLU A 62 15.90 1.86 11.38
C GLU A 62 16.61 0.88 12.37
N ALA A 63 17.85 1.19 12.80
CA ALA A 63 18.57 0.37 13.76
C ALA A 63 17.96 0.46 15.16
N TYR A 64 18.09 -0.63 15.90
CA TYR A 64 17.64 -0.71 17.29
C TYR A 64 18.50 -1.65 18.13
N THR A 65 18.43 -1.46 19.43
CA THR A 65 18.96 -2.39 20.44
C THR A 65 17.86 -2.81 21.40
N ILE A 66 17.90 -4.07 21.84
CA ILE A 66 17.11 -4.56 22.97
C ILE A 66 18.08 -5.07 24.00
N ARG A 67 17.93 -4.60 25.26
CA ARG A 67 18.68 -5.11 26.39
C ARG A 67 17.73 -5.55 27.48
N VAL A 68 17.86 -6.80 27.91
CA VAL A 68 17.07 -7.38 28.98
C VAL A 68 18.02 -7.73 30.13
N ASN A 69 17.77 -7.18 31.29
CA ASN A 69 18.46 -7.52 32.51
C ASN A 69 17.46 -7.88 33.62
N SER A 70 17.94 -8.11 34.86
CA SER A 70 17.06 -8.46 35.99
C SER A 70 16.03 -7.42 36.37
N ASP A 71 16.22 -6.18 35.99
CA ASP A 71 15.39 -5.06 36.45
C ASP A 71 14.51 -4.45 35.33
N MET A 72 14.98 -4.46 34.07
CA MET A 72 14.36 -3.72 33.00
C MET A 72 14.53 -4.37 31.64
N VAL A 73 13.62 -4.06 30.73
CA VAL A 73 13.77 -4.23 29.28
C VAL A 73 13.95 -2.86 28.65
N PHE A 74 15.03 -2.66 27.91
CA PHE A 74 15.30 -1.45 27.16
C PHE A 74 15.11 -1.73 25.67
N VAL A 75 14.35 -0.89 24.99
CA VAL A 75 14.23 -0.86 23.52
C VAL A 75 14.63 0.52 23.06
N ASP A 76 15.80 0.64 22.43
CA ASP A 76 16.33 1.90 21.97
C ASP A 76 16.54 1.88 20.46
N GLY A 77 15.94 2.82 19.75
CA GLY A 77 16.03 2.98 18.31
C GLY A 77 16.94 4.15 17.91
N ALA A 78 17.54 4.08 16.72
CA ALA A 78 18.21 5.22 16.11
C ALA A 78 17.20 6.30 15.67
N SER A 79 15.95 5.92 15.55
CA SER A 79 14.79 6.78 15.33
C SER A 79 13.54 6.13 15.94
N ALA A 80 12.38 6.77 15.80
CA ALA A 80 11.09 6.16 16.15
C ALA A 80 10.83 4.87 15.34
N ALA A 81 11.25 4.80 14.07
CA ALA A 81 11.14 3.59 13.26
C ALA A 81 12.00 2.45 13.82
N GLY A 82 13.24 2.72 14.17
CA GLY A 82 14.12 1.73 14.82
C GLY A 82 13.51 1.20 16.12
N CYS A 83 13.02 2.08 16.99
CA CYS A 83 12.32 1.67 18.21
C CYS A 83 11.10 0.79 17.91
N PHE A 84 10.31 1.14 16.89
CA PHE A 84 9.17 0.33 16.45
C PHE A 84 9.59 -1.09 16.04
N TYR A 85 10.68 -1.24 15.28
CA TYR A 85 11.19 -2.58 14.90
C TYR A 85 11.70 -3.37 16.09
N GLY A 86 12.31 -2.70 17.07
CA GLY A 86 12.64 -3.31 18.36
C GLY A 86 11.39 -3.79 19.10
N VAL A 87 10.31 -3.00 19.09
CA VAL A 87 9.00 -3.42 19.64
C VAL A 87 8.45 -4.65 18.91
N GLN A 88 8.57 -4.72 17.57
CA GLN A 88 8.12 -5.89 16.80
C GLN A 88 8.96 -7.13 17.11
N THR A 89 10.25 -6.98 17.33
CA THR A 89 11.13 -8.08 17.76
C THR A 89 10.75 -8.59 19.15
N LEU A 90 10.47 -7.69 20.09
CA LEU A 90 9.96 -8.06 21.41
C LEU A 90 8.59 -8.75 21.33
N ARG A 91 7.69 -8.27 20.45
CA ARG A 91 6.39 -8.89 20.18
C ARG A 91 6.55 -10.34 19.71
N LYS A 92 7.51 -10.63 18.82
CA LYS A 92 7.78 -11.99 18.32
C LYS A 92 8.33 -12.93 19.39
N ALA A 93 8.95 -12.40 20.44
CA ALA A 93 9.44 -13.17 21.57
C ALA A 93 8.35 -13.50 22.61
N LEU A 94 7.13 -12.93 22.48
CA LEU A 94 6.02 -13.24 23.38
C LEU A 94 5.48 -14.66 23.11
N PRO A 95 5.05 -15.40 24.16
CA PRO A 95 4.42 -16.70 23.97
C PRO A 95 3.07 -16.54 23.26
N THR A 96 2.66 -17.56 22.55
CA THR A 96 1.32 -17.66 21.95
C THR A 96 0.37 -18.36 22.92
N GLY A 97 -0.54 -17.62 23.51
CA GLY A 97 -1.56 -18.12 24.44
C GLY A 97 -1.55 -17.42 25.78
N VAL A 98 -2.64 -17.60 26.53
CA VAL A 98 -2.81 -16.97 27.85
C VAL A 98 -1.74 -17.52 28.80
N ALA A 99 -0.93 -16.62 29.36
CA ALA A 99 0.13 -16.95 30.31
C ALA A 99 -0.05 -16.11 31.58
N GLN A 100 0.09 -16.75 32.74
CA GLN A 100 0.11 -16.03 34.02
C GLN A 100 1.41 -15.24 34.20
N GLN A 101 2.48 -15.69 33.51
CA GLN A 101 3.81 -15.10 33.60
C GLN A 101 4.54 -15.30 32.25
N VAL A 102 5.30 -14.30 31.84
CA VAL A 102 6.17 -14.35 30.66
C VAL A 102 7.61 -14.15 31.13
N LEU A 103 8.46 -15.14 30.87
CA LEU A 103 9.89 -15.06 31.14
C LEU A 103 10.62 -14.64 29.86
N ILE A 104 11.35 -13.53 29.92
CA ILE A 104 12.25 -13.08 28.86
C ILE A 104 13.68 -13.25 29.39
N PRO A 105 14.52 -14.08 28.76
CA PRO A 105 15.87 -14.30 29.25
C PRO A 105 16.71 -13.02 29.14
N ALA A 106 17.66 -12.84 30.03
CA ALA A 106 18.64 -11.77 29.93
C ALA A 106 19.37 -11.90 28.59
N THR A 107 19.31 -10.85 27.79
CA THR A 107 19.83 -10.87 26.42
C THR A 107 20.16 -9.47 25.92
N GLU A 108 20.99 -9.41 24.88
CA GLU A 108 21.27 -8.20 24.14
C GLU A 108 21.07 -8.49 22.66
N VAL A 109 20.30 -7.62 21.98
CA VAL A 109 20.05 -7.64 20.53
C VAL A 109 20.51 -6.31 19.96
N ASN A 110 21.34 -6.36 18.92
CA ASN A 110 21.72 -5.22 18.11
C ASN A 110 21.36 -5.57 16.66
N ASP A 111 20.45 -4.83 16.05
CA ASP A 111 19.93 -5.19 14.74
C ASP A 111 19.53 -3.96 13.90
N TRP A 112 19.63 -4.10 12.60
CA TRP A 112 19.18 -3.14 11.61
C TRP A 112 18.88 -3.84 10.29
N PRO A 113 17.95 -3.30 9.47
CA PRO A 113 17.60 -3.92 8.20
C PRO A 113 18.76 -3.80 7.20
N ARG A 114 19.00 -4.88 6.44
CA ARG A 114 19.98 -4.90 5.35
C ARG A 114 19.52 -4.06 4.14
N PHE A 115 18.20 -4.04 3.86
CA PHE A 115 17.60 -3.32 2.75
C PHE A 115 16.71 -2.19 3.28
N SER A 116 16.86 -0.99 2.72
CA SER A 116 16.02 0.17 3.06
C SER A 116 14.60 0.05 2.48
N TYR A 117 14.42 -0.67 1.39
CA TYR A 117 13.13 -0.94 0.77
C TYR A 117 12.73 -2.41 1.01
N ARG A 118 11.64 -2.62 1.72
CA ARG A 118 11.09 -3.95 2.02
C ARG A 118 9.59 -3.90 1.72
N GLY A 119 9.23 -4.34 0.51
CA GLY A 119 7.89 -4.20 -0.04
C GLY A 119 7.06 -5.47 0.01
N ALA A 120 5.74 -5.28 0.06
CA ALA A 120 4.76 -6.31 -0.22
C ALA A 120 3.60 -5.70 -1.00
N HIS A 121 2.97 -6.50 -1.85
CA HIS A 121 1.91 -6.11 -2.76
C HIS A 121 0.59 -6.75 -2.34
N LEU A 122 -0.52 -6.03 -2.54
CA LEU A 122 -1.88 -6.54 -2.39
C LEU A 122 -2.75 -6.03 -3.54
N ASP A 123 -3.25 -6.96 -4.35
CA ASP A 123 -4.26 -6.70 -5.37
C ASP A 123 -5.66 -6.74 -4.72
N VAL A 124 -6.34 -5.60 -4.75
CA VAL A 124 -7.73 -5.46 -4.27
C VAL A 124 -8.71 -5.22 -5.41
N ALA A 125 -8.20 -5.11 -6.63
CA ALA A 125 -8.99 -4.84 -7.82
C ALA A 125 -9.68 -6.10 -8.34
N ARG A 126 -8.95 -7.22 -8.49
CA ARG A 126 -9.53 -8.49 -8.92
C ARG A 126 -10.51 -9.02 -7.88
N HIS A 127 -10.16 -8.91 -6.59
CA HIS A 127 -11.08 -9.18 -5.48
C HIS A 127 -10.98 -8.09 -4.42
N PHE A 128 -12.11 -7.48 -4.09
CA PHE A 128 -12.16 -6.41 -3.11
C PHE A 128 -11.87 -6.93 -1.70
N VAL A 129 -10.94 -6.28 -1.03
CA VAL A 129 -10.56 -6.55 0.37
C VAL A 129 -11.09 -5.41 1.23
N THR A 130 -11.83 -5.72 2.29
CA THR A 130 -12.41 -4.68 3.17
C THR A 130 -11.32 -3.84 3.85
N ALA A 131 -11.66 -2.60 4.22
CA ALA A 131 -10.74 -1.70 4.92
C ALA A 131 -10.16 -2.33 6.22
N ASP A 132 -10.98 -3.09 6.95
CA ASP A 132 -10.51 -3.80 8.15
C ASP A 132 -9.54 -4.92 7.84
N SER A 133 -9.75 -5.65 6.73
CA SER A 133 -8.81 -6.68 6.28
C SER A 133 -7.51 -6.07 5.78
N VAL A 134 -7.55 -4.90 5.12
CA VAL A 134 -6.34 -4.15 4.75
C VAL A 134 -5.55 -3.72 6.01
N ARG A 135 -6.22 -3.26 7.07
CA ARG A 135 -5.55 -2.95 8.35
C ARG A 135 -4.88 -4.19 8.97
N ARG A 136 -5.54 -5.36 8.92
CA ARG A 136 -4.94 -6.63 9.37
C ARG A 136 -3.73 -7.01 8.53
N PHE A 137 -3.78 -6.79 7.22
CA PHE A 137 -2.64 -7.00 6.33
C PHE A 137 -1.47 -6.08 6.72
N ILE A 138 -1.73 -4.80 6.98
CA ILE A 138 -0.73 -3.84 7.47
C ILE A 138 -0.12 -4.29 8.81
N ASP A 139 -0.91 -4.86 9.72
CA ASP A 139 -0.38 -5.42 10.99
C ASP A 139 0.56 -6.61 10.78
N ILE A 140 0.28 -7.45 9.76
CA ILE A 140 1.16 -8.54 9.35
C ILE A 140 2.46 -7.99 8.74
N LEU A 141 2.35 -7.00 7.87
CA LEU A 141 3.52 -6.33 7.29
C LEU A 141 4.41 -5.73 8.38
N ALA A 142 3.81 -5.05 9.36
CA ALA A 142 4.51 -4.48 10.50
C ALA A 142 5.26 -5.57 11.32
N LEU A 143 4.60 -6.70 11.58
CA LEU A 143 5.21 -7.84 12.29
C LEU A 143 6.47 -8.35 11.56
N HIS A 144 6.48 -8.31 10.25
CA HIS A 144 7.60 -8.74 9.40
C HIS A 144 8.58 -7.62 9.03
N ASN A 145 8.48 -6.45 9.66
CA ASN A 145 9.34 -5.28 9.41
C ASN A 145 9.32 -4.80 7.94
N ILE A 146 8.22 -5.04 7.23
CA ILE A 146 7.97 -4.49 5.90
C ILE A 146 7.66 -2.99 6.05
N ASN A 147 8.25 -2.15 5.20
CA ASN A 147 8.09 -0.70 5.28
C ASN A 147 7.49 -0.06 4.01
N ARG A 148 7.17 -0.86 3.00
CA ARG A 148 6.49 -0.43 1.78
C ARG A 148 5.31 -1.35 1.50
N PHE A 149 4.14 -0.77 1.33
CA PHE A 149 2.91 -1.47 0.94
C PHE A 149 2.49 -0.98 -0.43
N HIS A 150 2.66 -1.81 -1.46
CA HIS A 150 2.20 -1.58 -2.81
C HIS A 150 0.72 -1.99 -2.89
N TRP A 151 -0.17 -1.03 -3.08
CA TRP A 151 -1.61 -1.23 -3.06
C TRP A 151 -2.19 -1.06 -4.46
N HIS A 152 -2.49 -2.19 -5.12
CA HIS A 152 -3.05 -2.26 -6.47
C HIS A 152 -4.55 -2.01 -6.42
N LEU A 153 -4.95 -0.77 -6.74
CA LEU A 153 -6.29 -0.25 -6.48
C LEU A 153 -7.24 -0.36 -7.67
N THR A 154 -6.72 -0.52 -8.89
CA THR A 154 -7.53 -0.48 -10.12
C THR A 154 -7.06 -1.52 -11.12
N ASP A 155 -8.04 -2.15 -11.78
CA ASP A 155 -7.80 -3.13 -12.83
C ASP A 155 -9.07 -3.36 -13.66
N ASP A 156 -9.02 -4.23 -14.66
CA ASP A 156 -10.15 -4.58 -15.54
C ASP A 156 -11.39 -5.05 -14.78
N GLN A 157 -11.19 -5.76 -13.64
CA GLN A 157 -12.25 -6.39 -12.87
C GLN A 157 -12.81 -5.50 -11.75
N GLY A 158 -12.22 -4.31 -11.53
CA GLY A 158 -12.74 -3.38 -10.57
C GLY A 158 -11.88 -2.15 -10.30
N TRP A 159 -12.54 -1.03 -10.15
CA TRP A 159 -11.97 0.24 -9.69
C TRP A 159 -12.27 0.44 -8.21
N ARG A 160 -11.27 0.55 -7.34
CA ARG A 160 -11.47 0.48 -5.89
C ARG A 160 -11.25 1.78 -5.12
N ILE A 161 -10.85 2.86 -5.77
CA ILE A 161 -10.58 4.14 -5.13
C ILE A 161 -11.60 5.21 -5.55
N GLU A 162 -12.19 5.92 -4.60
CA GLU A 162 -13.08 7.05 -4.88
C GLU A 162 -12.29 8.22 -5.48
N ILE A 163 -12.68 8.63 -6.69
CA ILE A 163 -12.24 9.86 -7.37
C ILE A 163 -13.45 10.77 -7.47
N LYS A 164 -13.44 11.87 -6.75
CA LYS A 164 -14.62 12.76 -6.65
C LYS A 164 -14.99 13.40 -7.98
N LYS A 165 -14.00 13.73 -8.78
CA LYS A 165 -14.20 14.30 -10.11
C LYS A 165 -14.86 13.30 -11.08
N TYR A 166 -14.67 12.00 -10.84
CA TYR A 166 -15.18 10.91 -11.67
C TYR A 166 -16.03 9.91 -10.86
N PRO A 167 -17.22 10.30 -10.38
CA PRO A 167 -18.01 9.49 -9.44
C PRO A 167 -18.52 8.16 -10.03
N LEU A 168 -18.62 8.03 -11.35
CA LEU A 168 -19.04 6.78 -11.98
C LEU A 168 -17.99 5.68 -11.85
N LEU A 169 -16.70 6.01 -11.61
CA LEU A 169 -15.66 5.01 -11.36
C LEU A 169 -16.03 4.08 -10.21
N THR A 170 -16.63 4.61 -9.14
CA THR A 170 -17.09 3.80 -8.01
C THR A 170 -18.54 3.35 -8.11
N LYS A 171 -19.39 4.08 -8.82
CA LYS A 171 -20.78 3.66 -9.05
C LYS A 171 -20.89 2.47 -10.00
N ILE A 172 -20.10 2.46 -11.06
CA ILE A 172 -20.11 1.47 -12.14
C ILE A 172 -18.84 0.63 -12.09
N GLY A 173 -17.67 1.24 -12.17
CA GLY A 173 -16.38 0.56 -12.27
C GLY A 173 -16.02 -0.31 -11.06
N ALA A 174 -16.57 -0.04 -9.88
CA ALA A 174 -16.34 -0.86 -8.69
C ALA A 174 -17.22 -2.12 -8.61
N ARG A 175 -18.06 -2.39 -9.59
CA ARG A 175 -19.05 -3.47 -9.55
C ARG A 175 -19.07 -4.27 -10.84
N ARG A 176 -19.10 -5.60 -10.73
CA ARG A 176 -19.32 -6.52 -11.85
C ARG A 176 -20.54 -7.40 -11.60
N ALA A 177 -21.21 -7.84 -12.66
CA ALA A 177 -22.45 -8.58 -12.56
C ALA A 177 -22.26 -10.00 -11.98
N GLN A 178 -21.10 -10.61 -12.22
CA GLN A 178 -20.74 -11.95 -11.78
C GLN A 178 -19.23 -12.16 -11.85
N THR A 179 -18.74 -13.26 -11.34
CA THR A 179 -17.34 -13.65 -11.40
C THR A 179 -17.18 -15.03 -12.01
N VAL A 180 -16.16 -15.22 -12.86
CA VAL A 180 -15.83 -16.53 -13.41
C VAL A 180 -15.43 -17.52 -12.28
N ILE A 181 -15.91 -18.74 -12.38
CA ILE A 181 -15.56 -19.82 -11.45
C ILE A 181 -14.26 -20.47 -11.93
N GLY A 182 -13.24 -20.50 -11.08
CA GLY A 182 -11.91 -21.01 -11.44
C GLY A 182 -11.21 -20.14 -12.49
N HIS A 183 -10.25 -20.73 -13.22
CA HIS A 183 -9.47 -20.02 -14.23
C HIS A 183 -10.13 -20.11 -15.60
N ASN A 184 -11.00 -19.13 -15.93
CA ASN A 184 -11.67 -18.99 -17.23
C ASN A 184 -12.41 -20.26 -17.72
N SER A 185 -13.13 -20.91 -16.83
CA SER A 185 -13.89 -22.14 -17.13
C SER A 185 -15.08 -21.91 -18.08
N GLY A 186 -15.46 -20.65 -18.33
CA GLY A 186 -16.69 -20.28 -19.03
C GLY A 186 -17.95 -20.38 -18.17
N GLN A 187 -17.80 -20.78 -16.89
CA GLN A 187 -18.88 -20.80 -15.92
C GLN A 187 -18.76 -19.61 -14.97
N TYR A 188 -19.88 -19.06 -14.56
CA TYR A 188 -19.95 -17.87 -13.70
C TYR A 188 -20.82 -18.15 -12.48
N ASP A 189 -20.54 -17.44 -11.38
CA ASP A 189 -21.27 -17.59 -10.12
C ASP A 189 -22.65 -16.90 -10.12
N GLY A 190 -22.95 -16.08 -11.13
CA GLY A 190 -24.20 -15.33 -11.25
C GLY A 190 -24.43 -14.33 -10.11
N THR A 191 -23.41 -14.01 -9.32
CA THR A 191 -23.52 -13.16 -8.12
C THR A 191 -22.87 -11.81 -8.36
N PRO A 192 -23.61 -10.69 -8.22
CA PRO A 192 -23.02 -9.36 -8.28
C PRO A 192 -21.94 -9.18 -7.24
N TYR A 193 -20.79 -8.65 -7.66
CA TYR A 193 -19.62 -8.47 -6.82
C TYR A 193 -19.07 -7.03 -6.92
N GLY A 194 -18.61 -6.49 -5.80
CA GLY A 194 -18.00 -5.16 -5.83
C GLY A 194 -17.64 -4.61 -4.45
N GLY A 195 -17.07 -3.42 -4.47
CA GLY A 195 -16.65 -2.66 -3.30
C GLY A 195 -15.60 -1.63 -3.70
N TYR A 196 -15.46 -0.60 -2.87
CA TYR A 196 -14.45 0.44 -3.05
C TYR A 196 -14.13 1.09 -1.72
N TYR A 197 -13.06 1.86 -1.69
CA TYR A 197 -12.66 2.69 -0.55
C TYR A 197 -13.04 4.14 -0.82
N THR A 198 -13.75 4.76 0.13
CA THR A 198 -13.95 6.20 0.14
C THR A 198 -12.61 6.92 0.39
N GLN A 199 -12.51 8.19 0.01
CA GLN A 199 -11.31 8.98 0.35
C GLN A 199 -11.07 9.05 1.87
N LYS A 200 -12.12 8.95 2.67
CA LYS A 200 -12.01 8.84 4.12
C LYS A 200 -11.34 7.52 4.53
N ASP A 201 -11.78 6.40 3.96
CA ASP A 201 -11.16 5.09 4.23
C ASP A 201 -9.68 5.08 3.86
N ILE A 202 -9.34 5.65 2.69
CA ILE A 202 -7.95 5.78 2.23
C ILE A 202 -7.11 6.57 3.24
N LYS A 203 -7.58 7.76 3.65
CA LYS A 203 -6.86 8.60 4.63
C LYS A 203 -6.67 7.89 5.97
N ASP A 204 -7.69 7.17 6.42
CA ASP A 204 -7.63 6.41 7.68
C ASP A 204 -6.64 5.24 7.58
N ILE A 205 -6.59 4.53 6.43
CA ILE A 205 -5.63 3.44 6.17
C ILE A 205 -4.21 3.99 6.04
N VAL A 206 -4.01 5.09 5.33
CA VAL A 206 -2.69 5.75 5.18
C VAL A 206 -2.14 6.16 6.55
N ARG A 207 -2.98 6.77 7.41
CA ARG A 207 -2.59 7.12 8.78
C ARG A 207 -2.23 5.87 9.59
N TYR A 208 -3.05 4.81 9.52
CA TYR A 208 -2.83 3.55 10.21
C TYR A 208 -1.50 2.89 9.83
N ALA A 209 -1.14 2.93 8.53
CA ALA A 209 0.14 2.45 8.04
C ALA A 209 1.30 3.32 8.52
N ALA A 210 1.16 4.65 8.46
CA ALA A 210 2.19 5.59 8.90
C ALA A 210 2.54 5.42 10.40
N GLU A 211 1.55 5.11 11.23
CA GLU A 211 1.73 4.79 12.64
C GLU A 211 2.60 3.54 12.87
N ARG A 212 2.75 2.70 11.83
CA ARG A 212 3.57 1.47 11.81
C ARG A 212 4.82 1.62 10.95
N HIS A 213 5.16 2.85 10.59
CA HIS A 213 6.30 3.17 9.72
C HIS A 213 6.25 2.48 8.36
N ILE A 214 5.02 2.26 7.84
CA ILE A 214 4.77 1.72 6.51
C ILE A 214 4.27 2.84 5.60
N THR A 215 4.96 3.05 4.48
CA THR A 215 4.52 3.93 3.41
C THR A 215 3.70 3.13 2.40
N ILE A 216 2.50 3.61 2.08
CA ILE A 216 1.66 3.00 1.05
C ILE A 216 2.01 3.63 -0.30
N ILE A 217 2.35 2.78 -1.27
CA ILE A 217 2.56 3.15 -2.68
C ILE A 217 1.28 2.74 -3.42
N PRO A 218 0.42 3.70 -3.81
CA PRO A 218 -0.79 3.37 -4.56
C PRO A 218 -0.45 3.05 -6.01
N GLU A 219 -1.20 2.13 -6.61
CA GLU A 219 -1.15 1.85 -8.03
C GLU A 219 -2.47 2.14 -8.70
N ILE A 220 -2.40 2.91 -9.80
CA ILE A 220 -3.46 3.12 -10.78
C ILE A 220 -2.90 2.65 -12.11
N ASP A 221 -3.25 1.43 -12.49
CA ASP A 221 -2.69 0.81 -13.69
C ASP A 221 -3.24 1.46 -14.97
N MET A 222 -2.35 1.77 -15.91
CA MET A 222 -2.67 2.41 -17.18
C MET A 222 -1.55 2.21 -18.21
N PRO A 223 -1.86 2.20 -19.51
CA PRO A 223 -3.16 2.38 -20.19
C PRO A 223 -3.93 1.09 -20.42
N GLY A 224 -3.33 -0.08 -20.17
CA GLY A 224 -4.00 -1.37 -20.04
C GLY A 224 -4.76 -1.46 -18.72
N HIS A 225 -5.44 -2.56 -18.45
CA HIS A 225 -6.13 -2.85 -17.18
C HIS A 225 -7.13 -1.76 -16.74
N MET A 226 -7.72 -1.08 -17.73
CA MET A 226 -8.61 0.07 -17.53
C MET A 226 -10.08 -0.21 -17.89
N GLN A 227 -10.45 -1.48 -18.11
CA GLN A 227 -11.81 -1.78 -18.57
C GLN A 227 -12.88 -1.40 -17.54
N ALA A 228 -12.60 -1.47 -16.24
CA ALA A 228 -13.52 -0.98 -15.23
C ALA A 228 -13.76 0.54 -15.35
N ALA A 229 -12.73 1.32 -15.65
CA ALA A 229 -12.86 2.74 -15.94
C ALA A 229 -13.60 3.01 -17.24
N LEU A 230 -13.35 2.24 -18.30
CA LEU A 230 -14.04 2.33 -19.58
C LEU A 230 -15.54 1.98 -19.47
N ALA A 231 -15.89 1.04 -18.59
CA ALA A 231 -17.29 0.74 -18.30
C ALA A 231 -18.02 1.95 -17.68
N ALA A 232 -17.30 2.77 -16.91
CA ALA A 232 -17.82 3.97 -16.28
C ALA A 232 -17.83 5.19 -17.22
N TYR A 233 -16.79 5.33 -18.05
CA TYR A 233 -16.54 6.44 -18.97
C TYR A 233 -16.13 5.91 -20.35
N PRO A 234 -17.07 5.40 -21.14
CA PRO A 234 -16.76 4.70 -22.40
C PRO A 234 -16.07 5.59 -23.45
N GLU A 235 -16.23 6.90 -23.37
CA GLU A 235 -15.59 7.87 -24.25
C GLU A 235 -14.05 7.90 -24.10
N LEU A 236 -13.51 7.35 -23.02
CA LEU A 236 -12.05 7.20 -22.81
C LEU A 236 -11.46 6.04 -23.61
N GLY A 237 -12.28 5.14 -24.15
CA GLY A 237 -11.85 4.02 -24.96
C GLY A 237 -11.87 4.33 -26.47
N CYS A 238 -11.17 3.50 -27.24
CA CYS A 238 -11.03 3.69 -28.69
C CYS A 238 -12.34 3.57 -29.46
N THR A 239 -13.29 2.73 -29.00
CA THR A 239 -14.59 2.50 -29.66
C THR A 239 -15.71 3.39 -29.14
N GLY A 240 -15.53 4.03 -27.96
CA GLY A 240 -16.60 4.76 -27.29
C GLY A 240 -17.65 3.84 -26.62
N GLY A 241 -17.38 2.56 -26.50
CA GLY A 241 -18.23 1.56 -25.85
C GLY A 241 -19.25 0.88 -26.75
N PRO A 242 -20.21 0.15 -26.13
CA PRO A 242 -20.33 -0.06 -24.69
C PRO A 242 -19.27 -0.98 -24.11
N TYR A 243 -18.84 -0.74 -22.86
CA TYR A 243 -17.94 -1.60 -22.12
C TYR A 243 -18.62 -2.10 -20.84
N GLN A 244 -18.15 -3.25 -20.35
CA GLN A 244 -18.59 -3.82 -19.07
C GLN A 244 -17.35 -4.07 -18.19
N VAL A 245 -17.52 -3.97 -16.88
CA VAL A 245 -16.47 -4.38 -15.94
C VAL A 245 -16.15 -5.85 -16.18
N TRP A 246 -14.85 -6.16 -16.28
CA TRP A 246 -14.38 -7.49 -16.66
C TRP A 246 -14.72 -8.53 -15.60
N GLN A 247 -15.06 -9.74 -16.05
CA GLN A 247 -15.58 -10.81 -15.18
C GLN A 247 -14.70 -12.05 -15.18
N GLN A 248 -13.59 -12.02 -15.91
CA GLN A 248 -12.69 -13.15 -16.15
C GLN A 248 -11.26 -12.80 -15.73
N TRP A 249 -10.39 -13.79 -15.78
CA TRP A 249 -8.95 -13.62 -15.69
C TRP A 249 -8.36 -13.29 -17.07
N GLY A 250 -7.20 -12.67 -17.07
CA GLY A 250 -6.45 -12.35 -18.28
C GLY A 250 -6.48 -10.89 -18.65
N VAL A 251 -6.08 -10.61 -19.89
CA VAL A 251 -5.89 -9.28 -20.45
C VAL A 251 -6.97 -9.01 -21.48
N THR A 252 -7.61 -7.86 -21.39
CA THR A 252 -8.58 -7.40 -22.39
C THR A 252 -7.94 -6.45 -23.41
N ASP A 253 -8.41 -6.48 -24.65
CA ASP A 253 -7.99 -5.51 -25.70
C ASP A 253 -8.51 -4.09 -25.43
N SER A 254 -9.42 -3.90 -24.47
CA SER A 254 -10.03 -2.62 -24.14
C SER A 254 -9.08 -1.79 -23.28
N VAL A 255 -8.37 -0.86 -23.92
CA VAL A 255 -7.39 0.03 -23.31
C VAL A 255 -7.77 1.49 -23.47
N LEU A 256 -7.17 2.40 -22.69
CA LEU A 256 -7.36 3.84 -22.85
C LEU A 256 -7.00 4.30 -24.27
N CYS A 257 -7.81 5.19 -24.83
CA CYS A 257 -7.56 5.81 -26.14
C CYS A 257 -6.56 6.97 -25.99
N VAL A 258 -5.29 6.72 -26.24
CA VAL A 258 -4.22 7.73 -26.12
C VAL A 258 -4.35 8.86 -27.14
N GLY A 259 -5.04 8.63 -28.24
CA GLY A 259 -5.35 9.65 -29.23
C GLY A 259 -6.44 10.65 -28.81
N ASN A 260 -7.07 10.45 -27.65
CA ASN A 260 -8.14 11.31 -27.13
C ASN A 260 -7.60 12.20 -26.00
N ASP A 261 -7.63 13.52 -26.15
CA ASP A 261 -7.16 14.46 -25.13
C ASP A 261 -7.93 14.33 -23.81
N LYS A 262 -9.19 13.92 -23.84
CA LYS A 262 -9.96 13.63 -22.62
C LYS A 262 -9.29 12.53 -21.77
N THR A 263 -8.58 11.59 -22.39
CA THR A 263 -7.84 10.54 -21.68
C THR A 263 -6.67 11.12 -20.91
N LEU A 264 -5.91 12.04 -21.51
CA LEU A 264 -4.81 12.71 -20.83
C LEU A 264 -5.30 13.53 -19.63
N HIS A 265 -6.35 14.32 -19.82
CA HIS A 265 -6.98 15.08 -18.73
C HIS A 265 -7.54 14.16 -17.63
N PHE A 266 -8.14 13.02 -18.00
CA PHE A 266 -8.61 12.04 -17.03
C PHE A 266 -7.47 11.49 -16.17
N ILE A 267 -6.33 11.17 -16.79
CA ILE A 267 -5.12 10.70 -16.08
C ILE A 267 -4.63 11.75 -15.11
N ASP A 268 -4.47 13.01 -15.56
CA ASP A 268 -4.01 14.11 -14.73
C ASP A 268 -4.92 14.31 -13.52
N ASP A 269 -6.23 14.37 -13.73
CA ASP A 269 -7.23 14.55 -12.69
C ASP A 269 -7.26 13.41 -11.66
N VAL A 270 -7.09 12.17 -12.11
CA VAL A 270 -7.01 11.00 -11.21
C VAL A 270 -5.73 11.04 -10.40
N LEU A 271 -4.59 11.34 -11.03
CA LEU A 271 -3.31 11.44 -10.35
C LEU A 271 -3.27 12.58 -9.34
N ASP A 272 -3.92 13.71 -9.63
CA ASP A 272 -4.05 14.83 -8.68
C ASP A 272 -4.74 14.39 -7.38
N GLU A 273 -5.87 13.69 -7.47
CA GLU A 273 -6.58 13.20 -6.29
C GLU A 273 -5.80 12.09 -5.56
N VAL A 274 -5.12 11.21 -6.29
CA VAL A 274 -4.25 10.16 -5.69
C VAL A 274 -3.10 10.79 -4.92
N VAL A 275 -2.38 11.75 -5.49
CA VAL A 275 -1.28 12.45 -4.82
C VAL A 275 -1.75 13.19 -3.56
N ALA A 276 -2.95 13.78 -3.59
CA ALA A 276 -3.54 14.43 -2.42
C ALA A 276 -3.91 13.45 -1.28
N LEU A 277 -4.13 12.17 -1.59
CA LEU A 277 -4.49 11.14 -0.62
C LEU A 277 -3.28 10.39 -0.07
N PHE A 278 -2.23 10.23 -0.86
CA PHE A 278 -1.06 9.42 -0.51
C PHE A 278 0.20 10.30 -0.40
N PRO A 279 0.84 10.36 0.78
CA PRO A 279 2.06 11.13 0.98
C PRO A 279 3.31 10.42 0.44
N SER A 280 3.17 9.30 -0.26
CA SER A 280 4.28 8.54 -0.83
C SER A 280 5.08 9.37 -1.84
N GLU A 281 6.40 9.24 -1.79
CA GLU A 281 7.28 9.76 -2.83
C GLU A 281 6.98 9.12 -4.19
N TYR A 282 6.60 7.84 -4.17
CA TYR A 282 6.35 7.03 -5.36
C TYR A 282 4.85 6.83 -5.60
N ILE A 283 4.45 6.96 -6.86
CA ILE A 283 3.13 6.56 -7.38
C ILE A 283 3.36 5.54 -8.48
N HIS A 284 2.73 4.39 -8.37
CA HIS A 284 2.83 3.31 -9.35
C HIS A 284 1.71 3.45 -10.37
N ILE A 285 2.04 3.38 -11.65
CA ILE A 285 1.08 3.52 -12.75
C ILE A 285 0.89 2.23 -13.56
N GLY A 286 1.46 1.11 -13.12
CA GLY A 286 1.45 -0.14 -13.88
C GLY A 286 2.23 -0.01 -15.16
N GLY A 287 1.53 -0.13 -16.28
CA GLY A 287 2.10 -0.01 -17.62
C GLY A 287 2.30 -1.34 -18.31
N ASP A 288 1.98 -2.44 -17.61
CA ASP A 288 2.12 -3.80 -18.10
C ASP A 288 0.96 -4.21 -19.02
N GLU A 289 1.16 -5.31 -19.72
CA GLU A 289 0.19 -6.08 -20.49
C GLU A 289 -0.78 -5.26 -21.38
N CYS A 290 -0.37 -4.08 -21.86
CA CYS A 290 -1.22 -3.23 -22.69
C CYS A 290 -1.24 -3.70 -24.15
N PRO A 291 -2.35 -4.31 -24.66
CA PRO A 291 -2.46 -4.70 -26.05
C PRO A 291 -2.50 -3.49 -26.99
N LYS A 292 -1.87 -3.62 -28.15
CA LYS A 292 -1.81 -2.56 -29.17
C LYS A 292 -2.89 -2.70 -30.24
N THR A 293 -3.71 -3.75 -30.18
CA THR A 293 -4.72 -4.13 -31.17
C THR A 293 -5.70 -2.99 -31.49
N MET A 294 -6.22 -2.37 -30.41
CA MET A 294 -7.19 -1.29 -30.60
C MET A 294 -6.56 -0.02 -31.14
N TRP A 295 -5.35 0.33 -30.71
CA TRP A 295 -4.64 1.52 -31.18
C TRP A 295 -4.31 1.46 -32.68
N LYS A 296 -3.94 0.28 -33.20
CA LYS A 296 -3.67 0.06 -34.64
C LYS A 296 -4.86 0.41 -35.53
N ARG A 297 -6.08 0.22 -35.01
CA ARG A 297 -7.33 0.46 -35.73
C ARG A 297 -8.00 1.78 -35.38
N CYS A 298 -7.57 2.47 -34.34
CA CYS A 298 -8.21 3.71 -33.85
C CYS A 298 -7.70 4.92 -34.61
N PRO A 299 -8.55 5.63 -35.39
CA PRO A 299 -8.13 6.82 -36.12
C PRO A 299 -7.52 7.91 -35.24
N LYS A 300 -8.03 8.08 -34.00
CA LYS A 300 -7.50 9.06 -33.04
C LYS A 300 -6.09 8.70 -32.60
N CYS A 301 -5.84 7.42 -32.28
CA CYS A 301 -4.51 6.97 -31.90
C CYS A 301 -3.51 7.09 -33.05
N GLN A 302 -3.92 6.73 -34.27
CA GLN A 302 -3.07 6.90 -35.46
C GLN A 302 -2.78 8.37 -35.77
N ALA A 303 -3.78 9.27 -35.58
CA ALA A 303 -3.58 10.71 -35.72
C ALA A 303 -2.57 11.25 -34.66
N ARG A 304 -2.65 10.77 -33.41
CA ARG A 304 -1.68 11.12 -32.35
C ARG A 304 -0.28 10.64 -32.71
N ILE A 305 -0.14 9.42 -33.17
CA ILE A 305 1.15 8.85 -33.63
C ILE A 305 1.77 9.76 -34.69
N ALA A 306 0.97 10.19 -35.67
CA ALA A 306 1.43 11.08 -36.74
C ALA A 306 1.82 12.47 -36.21
N ALA A 307 0.98 13.08 -35.37
CA ALA A 307 1.19 14.43 -34.81
C ALA A 307 2.44 14.50 -33.92
N GLU A 308 2.68 13.45 -33.12
CA GLU A 308 3.82 13.37 -32.18
C GLU A 308 5.05 12.74 -32.83
N HIS A 309 5.02 12.45 -34.14
CA HIS A 309 6.11 11.82 -34.89
C HIS A 309 6.62 10.50 -34.26
N LEU A 310 5.71 9.68 -33.75
CA LEU A 310 6.02 8.42 -33.05
C LEU A 310 6.28 7.30 -34.09
N GLN A 311 7.41 7.37 -34.78
CA GLN A 311 7.74 6.40 -35.81
C GLN A 311 8.27 5.09 -35.20
N ALA A 312 7.92 3.96 -35.84
CA ALA A 312 8.53 2.69 -35.54
C ALA A 312 10.06 2.73 -35.82
N ASP A 313 10.80 2.00 -35.02
CA ASP A 313 12.22 1.73 -35.27
C ASP A 313 12.47 0.21 -35.32
N GLY A 314 13.70 -0.21 -35.44
CA GLY A 314 14.05 -1.64 -35.52
C GLY A 314 13.73 -2.45 -34.25
N ARG A 315 13.25 -1.80 -33.17
CA ARG A 315 12.99 -2.43 -31.87
C ARG A 315 11.54 -2.24 -31.41
N HIS A 316 10.90 -1.13 -31.78
CA HIS A 316 9.58 -0.75 -31.27
C HIS A 316 8.64 -0.35 -32.40
N THR A 317 7.38 -0.75 -32.28
CA THR A 317 6.29 -0.29 -33.15
C THR A 317 5.89 1.15 -32.81
N ALA A 318 5.15 1.80 -33.69
CA ALA A 318 4.59 3.14 -33.44
C ALA A 318 3.63 3.13 -32.25
N GLU A 319 2.88 2.07 -32.06
CA GLU A 319 1.94 1.90 -30.94
C GLU A 319 2.67 1.67 -29.60
N GLU A 320 3.80 0.99 -29.57
CA GLU A 320 4.64 0.90 -28.36
C GLU A 320 5.21 2.27 -27.99
N ARG A 321 5.57 3.08 -28.98
CA ARG A 321 5.97 4.48 -28.76
C ARG A 321 4.80 5.35 -28.30
N LEU A 322 3.57 5.06 -28.74
CA LEU A 322 2.37 5.72 -28.24
C LEU A 322 2.15 5.40 -26.77
N GLN A 323 2.41 4.16 -26.31
CA GLN A 323 2.40 3.85 -24.89
C GLN A 323 3.46 4.66 -24.15
N SER A 324 4.69 4.71 -24.64
CA SER A 324 5.76 5.51 -24.05
C SER A 324 5.43 7.01 -23.99
N PHE A 325 4.65 7.51 -24.95
CA PHE A 325 4.15 8.89 -24.93
C PHE A 325 3.24 9.12 -23.72
N LEU A 326 2.24 8.24 -23.49
CA LEU A 326 1.32 8.35 -22.36
C LEU A 326 2.06 8.18 -21.02
N ILE A 327 2.98 7.22 -20.92
CA ILE A 327 3.78 7.00 -19.70
C ILE A 327 4.61 8.25 -19.37
N ARG A 328 5.26 8.87 -20.36
CA ARG A 328 6.00 10.13 -20.15
C ARG A 328 5.08 11.28 -19.74
N HIS A 329 3.85 11.35 -20.28
CA HIS A 329 2.88 12.34 -19.87
C HIS A 329 2.55 12.20 -18.37
N ALA A 330 2.23 10.98 -17.92
CA ALA A 330 1.95 10.70 -16.52
C ALA A 330 3.17 10.98 -15.63
N GLU A 331 4.38 10.59 -16.07
CA GLU A 331 5.63 10.88 -15.36
C GLU A 331 5.86 12.39 -15.19
N GLN A 332 5.72 13.15 -16.26
CA GLN A 332 5.89 14.62 -16.23
C GLN A 332 4.88 15.27 -15.27
N HIS A 333 3.62 14.83 -15.32
CA HIS A 333 2.59 15.33 -14.41
C HIS A 333 2.92 15.02 -12.95
N LEU A 334 3.29 13.77 -12.62
CA LEU A 334 3.71 13.38 -11.28
C LEU A 334 4.95 14.14 -10.79
N ASN A 335 5.93 14.38 -11.66
CA ASN A 335 7.11 15.16 -11.34
C ASN A 335 6.77 16.62 -11.01
N GLN A 336 5.81 17.24 -11.72
CA GLN A 336 5.30 18.58 -11.40
C GLN A 336 4.62 18.63 -10.03
N LEU A 337 3.99 17.53 -9.61
CA LEU A 337 3.39 17.36 -8.30
C LEU A 337 4.42 16.96 -7.20
N GLY A 338 5.71 16.87 -7.54
CA GLY A 338 6.79 16.52 -6.61
C GLY A 338 6.80 15.03 -6.25
N ARG A 339 6.34 14.16 -7.16
CA ARG A 339 6.33 12.71 -6.99
C ARG A 339 7.20 12.02 -8.04
N GLN A 340 7.63 10.81 -7.76
CA GLN A 340 8.33 9.94 -8.70
C GLN A 340 7.40 8.81 -9.17
N MET A 341 7.45 8.52 -10.45
CA MET A 341 6.69 7.42 -11.04
C MET A 341 7.43 6.08 -10.87
N ILE A 342 6.65 5.01 -10.64
CA ILE A 342 7.07 3.61 -10.78
C ILE A 342 6.11 2.95 -11.78
N GLY A 343 6.63 2.05 -12.63
CA GLY A 343 5.88 1.24 -13.58
C GLY A 343 6.70 0.11 -14.13
#